data_ace76f181c7e0fb2503aa6b0c2b6d898
#
_entry.id   ace76f181c7e0fb2503aa6b0c2b6d898
#
_cell.length_a   1.000
_cell.length_b   1.000
_cell.length_c   1.000
_cell.angle_alpha   90.00
_cell.angle_beta   90.00
_cell.angle_gamma   90.00
#
_symmetry.space_group_name_H-M   'P 1'
#
loop_
_entity.id
_entity.type
_entity.pdbx_description
1 polymer ?
#
loop_
_entity_poly.entity_id
_entity_poly.type
_entity_poly.pdbx_seq_one_letter_code
_entity_poly.pdbx_strand_id
1 'polypeptide(L)'
;MAPGPSGSDTRAADLIAASRTAESMYVQWQQLHQDGIRRIHGSTVPLYERTAHFRVYASTVLPGMVQTAGYATGLLRSITDFQGTPDDVAEAVRARLARSRVVHEGGHRFALLIEEAVLHHQVCDGPELAGQLRYLYEVMSRPNVSLGIIPLGARRRTVWPLEAFYAFDDIQVSVETLTAEVNITAPGEVRTYLRAFAELSRIAVHGAPARDLIARAMRSALSG
;
A
#
# COMPACT_ATOMS: atom_id res chain seq x y z
N MET A 1 -17.16 53.52 -8.28
CA MET A 1 -17.24 52.21 -8.93
C MET A 1 -15.82 51.62 -8.86
N ALA A 2 -15.59 50.69 -7.98
CA ALA A 2 -14.27 50.07 -7.82
C ALA A 2 -14.03 49.12 -9.01
N PRO A 3 -12.82 49.05 -9.58
CA PRO A 3 -12.50 48.09 -10.63
C PRO A 3 -12.56 46.67 -10.01
N GLY A 4 -13.30 45.78 -10.66
CA GLY A 4 -13.33 44.35 -10.30
C GLY A 4 -11.95 43.73 -10.48
N PRO A 5 -11.66 42.60 -9.82
CA PRO A 5 -10.35 41.91 -9.91
C PRO A 5 -10.04 41.62 -11.38
N SER A 6 -8.83 41.97 -11.79
CA SER A 6 -8.37 41.72 -13.16
C SER A 6 -8.26 40.19 -13.36
N GLY A 7 -8.52 39.69 -14.57
CA GLY A 7 -8.47 38.27 -14.89
C GLY A 7 -7.12 37.61 -14.58
N SER A 8 -6.03 38.39 -14.38
CA SER A 8 -4.71 37.95 -13.93
C SER A 8 -4.70 37.61 -12.45
N ASP A 9 -5.45 38.33 -11.60
CA ASP A 9 -5.48 38.11 -10.15
C ASP A 9 -6.27 36.84 -9.82
N THR A 10 -7.36 36.57 -10.56
CA THR A 10 -8.14 35.33 -10.42
C THR A 10 -7.30 34.11 -10.81
N ARG A 11 -6.59 34.23 -11.94
CA ARG A 11 -5.71 33.13 -12.41
C ARG A 11 -4.53 32.87 -11.48
N ALA A 12 -3.95 33.90 -10.88
CA ALA A 12 -2.91 33.76 -9.86
C ALA A 12 -3.45 33.08 -8.59
N ALA A 13 -4.66 33.48 -8.14
CA ALA A 13 -5.30 32.85 -6.99
C ALA A 13 -5.63 31.36 -7.25
N ASP A 14 -6.10 31.01 -8.44
CA ASP A 14 -6.37 29.61 -8.85
C ASP A 14 -5.08 28.78 -8.91
N LEU A 15 -3.99 29.34 -9.43
CA LEU A 15 -2.68 28.68 -9.47
C LEU A 15 -2.12 28.46 -8.06
N ILE A 16 -2.26 29.42 -7.16
CA ILE A 16 -1.83 29.29 -5.75
C ILE A 16 -2.68 28.23 -5.04
N ALA A 17 -3.98 28.21 -5.27
CA ALA A 17 -4.87 27.19 -4.72
C ALA A 17 -4.52 25.79 -5.25
N ALA A 18 -4.26 25.65 -6.54
CA ALA A 18 -3.81 24.40 -7.16
C ALA A 18 -2.45 23.92 -6.63
N SER A 19 -1.49 24.87 -6.44
CA SER A 19 -0.18 24.56 -5.85
C SER A 19 -0.30 24.08 -4.42
N ARG A 20 -1.10 24.74 -3.57
CA ARG A 20 -1.34 24.30 -2.18
C ARG A 20 -2.03 22.94 -2.12
N THR A 21 -2.94 22.65 -3.04
CA THR A 21 -3.58 21.35 -3.14
C THR A 21 -2.56 20.28 -3.54
N ALA A 22 -1.69 20.56 -4.52
CA ALA A 22 -0.61 19.67 -4.92
C ALA A 22 0.40 19.41 -3.78
N GLU A 23 0.80 20.47 -3.04
CA GLU A 23 1.66 20.34 -1.87
C GLU A 23 1.02 19.49 -0.76
N SER A 24 -0.27 19.63 -0.52
CA SER A 24 -1.00 18.82 0.47
C SER A 24 -1.16 17.34 0.05
N MET A 25 -1.12 17.06 -1.24
CA MET A 25 -1.16 15.69 -1.78
C MET A 25 0.20 15.00 -1.71
N TYR A 26 1.29 15.77 -1.73
CA TYR A 26 2.67 15.26 -1.77
C TYR A 26 3.33 15.45 -0.40
N VAL A 27 3.53 14.34 0.30
CA VAL A 27 4.21 14.35 1.61
C VAL A 27 5.59 13.76 1.43
N GLN A 28 6.63 14.59 1.58
CA GLN A 28 8.01 14.15 1.41
C GLN A 28 8.45 13.24 2.56
N TRP A 29 8.97 12.07 2.24
CA TRP A 29 9.52 11.14 3.23
C TRP A 29 10.63 11.77 4.09
N GLN A 30 11.47 12.62 3.49
CA GLN A 30 12.55 13.31 4.24
C GLN A 30 12.03 14.15 5.40
N GLN A 31 10.90 14.84 5.24
CA GLN A 31 10.30 15.62 6.34
C GLN A 31 9.66 14.72 7.41
N LEU A 32 9.05 13.62 6.98
CA LEU A 32 8.45 12.65 7.89
C LEU A 32 9.51 11.83 8.64
N HIS A 33 10.63 11.51 7.98
CA HIS A 33 11.69 10.66 8.53
C HIS A 33 12.65 11.42 9.46
N GLN A 34 12.72 12.76 9.41
CA GLN A 34 13.49 13.54 10.38
C GLN A 34 13.05 13.29 11.83
N ASP A 35 11.77 12.94 12.01
CA ASP A 35 11.17 12.62 13.31
C ASP A 35 11.01 11.09 13.54
N GLY A 36 11.58 10.24 12.67
CA GLY A 36 11.51 8.79 12.71
C GLY A 36 10.30 8.17 11.96
N ILE A 37 10.45 6.92 11.48
CA ILE A 37 9.43 6.17 10.71
C ILE A 37 8.16 5.91 11.54
N ARG A 38 8.29 5.85 12.87
CA ARG A 38 7.18 5.65 13.81
C ARG A 38 6.05 6.68 13.61
N ARG A 39 6.40 7.95 13.35
CA ARG A 39 5.41 9.04 13.23
C ARG A 39 4.50 8.88 12.02
N ILE A 40 5.04 8.34 10.93
CA ILE A 40 4.31 8.05 9.70
C ILE A 40 3.19 7.03 9.95
N HIS A 41 3.50 5.97 10.70
CA HIS A 41 2.53 4.92 10.98
C HIS A 41 1.44 5.34 11.98
N GLY A 42 1.71 6.32 12.84
CA GLY A 42 0.71 6.86 13.78
C GLY A 42 -0.31 7.78 13.10
N SER A 43 0.10 8.56 12.11
CA SER A 43 -0.78 9.54 11.44
C SER A 43 -1.88 8.91 10.58
N THR A 44 -1.70 7.66 10.14
CA THR A 44 -2.66 6.94 9.28
C THR A 44 -3.72 6.14 10.05
N VAL A 45 -3.59 6.01 11.38
CA VAL A 45 -4.55 5.22 12.20
C VAL A 45 -6.00 5.67 12.02
N PRO A 46 -6.34 6.99 12.10
CA PRO A 46 -7.73 7.43 11.91
C PRO A 46 -8.29 7.13 10.52
N LEU A 47 -7.43 7.10 9.49
CA LEU A 47 -7.86 6.74 8.14
C LEU A 47 -8.25 5.25 8.08
N TYR A 48 -7.43 4.38 8.67
CA TYR A 48 -7.70 2.95 8.70
C TYR A 48 -8.96 2.62 9.50
N GLU A 49 -9.16 3.25 10.66
CA GLU A 49 -10.32 3.00 11.52
C GLU A 49 -11.66 3.38 10.86
N ARG A 50 -11.68 4.47 10.08
CA ARG A 50 -12.90 4.93 9.40
C ARG A 50 -13.20 4.27 8.07
N THR A 51 -12.20 3.60 7.45
CA THR A 51 -12.33 3.00 6.12
C THR A 51 -13.12 1.70 6.19
N ALA A 52 -14.24 1.63 5.51
CA ALA A 52 -15.04 0.41 5.43
C ALA A 52 -14.49 -0.60 4.42
N HIS A 53 -13.94 -0.14 3.32
CA HIS A 53 -13.50 -0.95 2.19
C HIS A 53 -12.08 -0.60 1.75
N PHE A 54 -11.15 -1.51 1.96
CA PHE A 54 -9.78 -1.40 1.48
C PHE A 54 -9.63 -2.14 0.15
N ARG A 55 -9.08 -1.48 -0.86
CA ARG A 55 -8.61 -2.12 -2.09
C ARG A 55 -7.13 -1.84 -2.23
N VAL A 56 -6.32 -2.88 -2.20
CA VAL A 56 -4.86 -2.73 -2.20
C VAL A 56 -4.27 -3.52 -3.34
N TYR A 57 -3.49 -2.86 -4.16
CA TYR A 57 -2.66 -3.50 -5.17
C TYR A 57 -1.19 -3.41 -4.76
N ALA A 58 -0.53 -4.55 -4.70
CA ALA A 58 0.85 -4.69 -4.29
C ALA A 58 1.70 -5.25 -5.44
N SER A 59 2.58 -4.41 -5.98
CA SER A 59 3.50 -4.76 -7.08
C SER A 59 4.97 -4.83 -6.65
N THR A 60 5.30 -4.37 -5.44
CA THR A 60 6.69 -4.25 -4.97
C THR A 60 6.96 -5.06 -3.70
N VAL A 61 6.15 -4.87 -2.66
CA VAL A 61 6.26 -5.58 -1.37
C VAL A 61 4.87 -5.98 -0.89
N LEU A 62 4.79 -6.91 0.06
CA LEU A 62 3.51 -7.30 0.66
C LEU A 62 2.86 -6.12 1.37
N PRO A 63 1.52 -5.97 1.31
CA PRO A 63 0.83 -4.87 1.97
C PRO A 63 1.08 -4.84 3.48
N GLY A 64 1.40 -3.65 4.02
CA GLY A 64 1.77 -3.48 5.42
C GLY A 64 0.76 -4.04 6.42
N MET A 65 -0.53 -4.04 6.07
CA MET A 65 -1.62 -4.56 6.91
C MET A 65 -1.64 -6.09 7.04
N VAL A 66 -0.90 -6.81 6.20
CA VAL A 66 -0.79 -8.27 6.24
C VAL A 66 0.66 -8.72 6.37
N GLN A 67 1.53 -7.88 6.95
CA GLN A 67 2.91 -8.23 7.26
C GLN A 67 3.03 -8.85 8.65
N THR A 68 3.95 -9.82 8.77
CA THR A 68 4.43 -10.32 10.07
C THR A 68 5.52 -9.42 10.64
N ALA A 69 5.83 -9.57 11.93
CA ALA A 69 6.89 -8.80 12.58
C ALA A 69 8.25 -9.00 11.89
N GLY A 70 8.61 -10.26 11.55
CA GLY A 70 9.89 -10.58 10.89
C GLY A 70 10.02 -9.93 9.52
N TYR A 71 9.02 -10.10 8.66
CA TYR A 71 9.00 -9.46 7.34
C TYR A 71 9.05 -7.93 7.44
N ALA A 72 8.23 -7.34 8.32
CA ALA A 72 8.22 -5.89 8.51
C ALA A 72 9.56 -5.36 9.04
N THR A 73 10.23 -6.12 9.92
CA THR A 73 11.56 -5.76 10.43
C THR A 73 12.59 -5.75 9.31
N GLY A 74 12.66 -6.81 8.49
CA GLY A 74 13.59 -6.88 7.36
C GLY A 74 13.38 -5.73 6.37
N LEU A 75 12.14 -5.50 5.97
CA LEU A 75 11.80 -4.42 5.04
C LEU A 75 12.13 -3.03 5.61
N LEU A 76 11.72 -2.73 6.85
CA LEU A 76 11.95 -1.41 7.43
C LEU A 76 13.43 -1.16 7.70
N ARG A 77 14.19 -2.19 8.08
CA ARG A 77 15.65 -2.06 8.23
C ARG A 77 16.31 -1.71 6.90
N SER A 78 15.95 -2.41 5.81
CA SER A 78 16.46 -2.10 4.47
C SER A 78 16.14 -0.64 4.05
N ILE A 79 14.95 -0.14 4.38
CA ILE A 79 14.55 1.25 4.09
C ILE A 79 15.37 2.23 4.94
N THR A 80 15.50 1.97 6.25
CA THR A 80 16.27 2.81 7.19
C THR A 80 17.73 2.90 6.78
N ASP A 81 18.35 1.76 6.45
CA ASP A 81 19.74 1.72 6.02
C ASP A 81 19.96 2.46 4.70
N PHE A 82 19.06 2.28 3.73
CA PHE A 82 19.13 2.98 2.44
C PHE A 82 18.95 4.50 2.58
N GLN A 83 18.04 4.93 3.44
CA GLN A 83 17.73 6.35 3.60
C GLN A 83 18.65 7.05 4.63
N GLY A 84 19.41 6.30 5.41
CA GLY A 84 20.29 6.85 6.46
C GLY A 84 19.50 7.52 7.59
N THR A 85 18.32 7.01 7.93
CA THR A 85 17.45 7.56 8.99
C THR A 85 17.78 6.94 10.35
N PRO A 86 17.37 7.57 11.49
CA PRO A 86 17.54 6.99 12.81
C PRO A 86 16.92 5.59 12.91
N ASP A 87 17.58 4.69 13.64
CA ASP A 87 17.09 3.32 13.87
C ASP A 87 15.93 3.31 14.90
N ASP A 88 14.72 3.48 14.42
CA ASP A 88 13.48 3.30 15.17
C ASP A 88 12.64 2.10 14.66
N VAL A 89 13.29 1.17 13.96
CA VAL A 89 12.65 0.01 13.30
C VAL A 89 11.74 -0.78 14.25
N ALA A 90 12.17 -1.04 15.48
CA ALA A 90 11.39 -1.80 16.44
C ALA A 90 10.05 -1.09 16.80
N GLU A 91 10.09 0.22 16.97
CA GLU A 91 8.91 1.06 17.24
C GLU A 91 7.99 1.10 16.01
N ALA A 92 8.57 1.28 14.84
CA ALA A 92 7.83 1.31 13.58
C ALA A 92 7.12 -0.02 13.29
N VAL A 93 7.77 -1.15 13.56
CA VAL A 93 7.16 -2.48 13.47
C VAL A 93 5.98 -2.60 14.43
N ARG A 94 6.13 -2.20 15.70
CA ARG A 94 5.03 -2.23 16.68
C ARG A 94 3.84 -1.39 16.23
N ALA A 95 4.10 -0.19 15.73
CA ALA A 95 3.06 0.72 15.23
C ALA A 95 2.35 0.13 13.99
N ARG A 96 3.10 -0.49 13.07
CA ARG A 96 2.57 -1.18 11.88
C ARG A 96 1.66 -2.34 12.27
N LEU A 97 2.10 -3.20 13.16
CA LEU A 97 1.31 -4.34 13.64
C LEU A 97 0.06 -3.89 14.42
N ALA A 98 0.16 -2.84 15.22
CA ALA A 98 -1.00 -2.27 15.91
C ALA A 98 -2.06 -1.78 14.90
N ARG A 99 -1.65 -1.09 13.83
CA ARG A 99 -2.54 -0.66 12.75
C ARG A 99 -3.15 -1.82 11.96
N SER A 100 -2.41 -2.92 11.81
CA SER A 100 -2.87 -4.12 11.09
C SER A 100 -4.03 -4.84 11.77
N ARG A 101 -4.35 -4.51 13.03
CA ARG A 101 -5.49 -5.11 13.77
C ARG A 101 -6.82 -4.93 13.05
N VAL A 102 -6.99 -3.90 12.22
CA VAL A 102 -8.21 -3.70 11.41
C VAL A 102 -8.53 -4.90 10.51
N VAL A 103 -7.53 -5.73 10.14
CA VAL A 103 -7.76 -6.96 9.36
C VAL A 103 -8.47 -8.02 10.20
N HIS A 104 -8.28 -8.00 11.51
CA HIS A 104 -8.78 -8.99 12.46
C HIS A 104 -10.00 -8.50 13.22
N GLU A 105 -10.18 -7.20 13.34
CA GLU A 105 -11.16 -6.54 14.20
C GLU A 105 -12.06 -5.61 13.37
N GLY A 106 -13.31 -5.44 13.79
CA GLY A 106 -14.24 -4.50 13.17
C GLY A 106 -14.97 -5.02 11.93
N GLY A 107 -15.69 -4.12 11.25
CA GLY A 107 -16.52 -4.40 10.06
C GLY A 107 -15.85 -4.11 8.72
N HIS A 108 -14.53 -4.05 8.68
CA HIS A 108 -13.76 -3.70 7.48
C HIS A 108 -13.73 -4.83 6.46
N ARG A 109 -13.73 -4.49 5.18
CA ARG A 109 -13.57 -5.43 4.05
C ARG A 109 -12.26 -5.13 3.31
N PHE A 110 -11.56 -6.18 2.92
CA PHE A 110 -10.27 -6.09 2.25
C PHE A 110 -10.30 -6.83 0.93
N ALA A 111 -10.00 -6.14 -0.15
CA ALA A 111 -9.70 -6.72 -1.45
C ALA A 111 -8.21 -6.48 -1.73
N LEU A 112 -7.41 -7.53 -1.68
CA LEU A 112 -5.96 -7.47 -1.83
C LEU A 112 -5.59 -8.17 -3.15
N LEU A 113 -4.84 -7.47 -4.00
CA LEU A 113 -4.26 -8.01 -5.23
C LEU A 113 -2.74 -7.92 -5.12
N ILE A 114 -2.07 -9.03 -5.26
CA ILE A 114 -0.62 -9.13 -5.09
C ILE A 114 -0.03 -9.73 -6.37
N GLU A 115 0.98 -9.11 -6.94
CA GLU A 115 1.74 -9.70 -8.04
C GLU A 115 2.50 -10.94 -7.55
N GLU A 116 2.49 -12.02 -8.32
CA GLU A 116 3.21 -13.26 -7.94
C GLU A 116 4.68 -12.99 -7.64
N ALA A 117 5.34 -12.06 -8.35
CA ALA A 117 6.72 -11.68 -8.11
C ALA A 117 6.98 -11.24 -6.66
N VAL A 118 6.01 -10.54 -6.04
CA VAL A 118 6.11 -10.05 -4.66
C VAL A 118 6.28 -11.18 -3.65
N LEU A 119 5.72 -12.36 -3.94
CA LEU A 119 5.86 -13.54 -3.07
C LEU A 119 7.30 -14.07 -3.00
N HIS A 120 8.15 -13.66 -3.94
CA HIS A 120 9.54 -14.11 -4.07
C HIS A 120 10.57 -13.03 -3.70
N HIS A 121 10.14 -11.80 -3.38
CA HIS A 121 11.06 -10.74 -2.98
C HIS A 121 11.61 -11.00 -1.57
N GLN A 122 12.90 -11.31 -1.49
CA GLN A 122 13.60 -11.62 -0.25
C GLN A 122 14.02 -10.32 0.48
N VAL A 123 13.09 -9.63 1.09
CA VAL A 123 13.35 -8.45 1.94
C VAL A 123 13.70 -8.83 3.38
N CYS A 124 13.69 -10.11 3.68
CA CYS A 124 14.07 -10.76 4.95
C CYS A 124 14.61 -12.17 4.66
N ASP A 125 15.11 -12.85 5.67
CA ASP A 125 15.63 -14.21 5.53
C ASP A 125 14.55 -15.22 5.08
N GLY A 126 14.98 -16.32 4.46
CA GLY A 126 14.08 -17.35 3.92
C GLY A 126 13.06 -17.88 4.92
N PRO A 127 13.44 -18.26 6.16
CA PRO A 127 12.49 -18.68 7.20
C PRO A 127 11.46 -17.60 7.56
N GLU A 128 11.86 -16.33 7.61
CA GLU A 128 10.98 -15.18 7.87
C GLU A 128 10.00 -14.99 6.72
N LEU A 129 10.48 -15.07 5.47
CA LEU A 129 9.63 -14.99 4.28
C LEU A 129 8.64 -16.17 4.24
N ALA A 130 9.06 -17.37 4.53
CA ALA A 130 8.18 -18.54 4.61
C ALA A 130 7.11 -18.37 5.71
N GLY A 131 7.48 -17.82 6.87
CA GLY A 131 6.56 -17.45 7.95
C GLY A 131 5.53 -16.40 7.51
N GLN A 132 5.98 -15.40 6.78
CA GLN A 132 5.13 -14.36 6.18
C GLN A 132 4.13 -14.95 5.17
N LEU A 133 4.58 -15.83 4.29
CA LEU A 133 3.72 -16.44 3.28
C LEU A 133 2.71 -17.41 3.92
N ARG A 134 3.07 -18.10 4.99
CA ARG A 134 2.13 -18.90 5.80
C ARG A 134 1.05 -18.02 6.41
N TYR A 135 1.41 -16.87 6.99
CA TYR A 135 0.45 -15.93 7.53
C TYR A 135 -0.49 -15.38 6.44
N LEU A 136 0.04 -15.07 5.25
CA LEU A 136 -0.78 -14.65 4.12
C LEU A 136 -1.79 -15.72 3.72
N TYR A 137 -1.39 -17.00 3.72
CA TYR A 137 -2.27 -18.15 3.49
C TYR A 137 -3.40 -18.25 4.53
N GLU A 138 -3.11 -17.95 5.81
CA GLU A 138 -4.11 -17.91 6.89
C GLU A 138 -5.08 -16.75 6.71
N VAL A 139 -4.58 -15.56 6.37
CA VAL A 139 -5.39 -14.36 6.14
C VAL A 139 -6.41 -14.55 5.01
N MET A 140 -6.06 -15.30 3.94
CA MET A 140 -6.99 -15.65 2.86
C MET A 140 -8.25 -16.41 3.31
N SER A 141 -8.22 -17.03 4.47
CA SER A 141 -9.35 -17.81 4.99
C SER A 141 -10.37 -16.97 5.77
N ARG A 142 -10.06 -15.68 5.97
CA ARG A 142 -10.96 -14.77 6.69
C ARG A 142 -12.12 -14.32 5.81
N PRO A 143 -13.35 -14.28 6.33
CA PRO A 143 -14.54 -13.96 5.55
C PRO A 143 -14.58 -12.51 5.04
N ASN A 144 -13.82 -11.61 5.67
CA ASN A 144 -13.73 -10.20 5.30
C ASN A 144 -12.55 -9.90 4.34
N VAL A 145 -11.76 -10.91 3.94
CA VAL A 145 -10.58 -10.74 3.07
C VAL A 145 -10.79 -11.49 1.76
N SER A 146 -10.77 -10.75 0.66
CA SER A 146 -10.63 -11.30 -0.69
C SER A 146 -9.18 -11.09 -1.14
N LEU A 147 -8.40 -12.15 -1.28
CA LEU A 147 -7.02 -12.09 -1.72
C LEU A 147 -6.87 -12.77 -3.07
N GLY A 148 -6.35 -12.03 -4.05
CA GLY A 148 -6.00 -12.49 -5.38
C GLY A 148 -4.49 -12.38 -5.62
N ILE A 149 -3.95 -13.36 -6.32
CA ILE A 149 -2.57 -13.32 -6.83
C ILE A 149 -2.64 -13.14 -8.34
N ILE A 150 -1.89 -12.17 -8.86
CA ILE A 150 -1.76 -11.98 -10.31
C ILE A 150 -0.55 -12.79 -10.78
N PRO A 151 -0.76 -13.86 -11.55
CA PRO A 151 0.32 -14.74 -11.98
C PRO A 151 1.34 -14.01 -12.88
N LEU A 152 2.62 -14.41 -12.83
CA LEU A 152 3.65 -13.90 -13.74
C LEU A 152 3.27 -14.03 -15.21
N GLY A 153 2.58 -15.11 -15.59
CA GLY A 153 2.10 -15.36 -16.94
C GLY A 153 0.73 -14.72 -17.28
N ALA A 154 0.17 -13.86 -16.42
CA ALA A 154 -1.13 -13.24 -16.68
C ALA A 154 -1.12 -12.39 -17.95
N ARG A 155 -2.16 -12.56 -18.81
CA ARG A 155 -2.31 -11.78 -20.05
C ARG A 155 -2.84 -10.38 -19.75
N ARG A 156 -1.99 -9.37 -19.86
CA ARG A 156 -2.31 -7.96 -19.57
C ARG A 156 -2.73 -7.21 -20.84
N ARG A 157 -3.99 -7.38 -21.27
CA ARG A 157 -4.51 -6.71 -22.47
C ARG A 157 -5.12 -5.33 -22.20
N THR A 158 -5.67 -5.13 -21.01
CA THR A 158 -6.42 -3.93 -20.62
C THR A 158 -5.74 -3.12 -19.53
N VAL A 159 -4.74 -3.71 -18.85
CA VAL A 159 -3.98 -3.08 -17.77
C VAL A 159 -2.55 -3.58 -17.77
N TRP A 160 -1.59 -2.68 -17.62
CA TRP A 160 -0.18 -2.97 -17.46
C TRP A 160 0.19 -3.07 -15.97
N PRO A 161 1.41 -3.51 -15.58
CA PRO A 161 1.87 -3.39 -14.20
C PRO A 161 1.92 -1.92 -13.77
N LEU A 162 1.28 -1.62 -12.65
CA LEU A 162 1.16 -0.28 -12.10
C LEU A 162 2.04 -0.15 -10.85
N GLU A 163 2.17 1.08 -10.36
CA GLU A 163 2.63 1.37 -9.01
C GLU A 163 1.70 0.71 -7.97
N ALA A 164 2.26 0.33 -6.82
CA ALA A 164 1.46 -0.16 -5.70
C ALA A 164 0.58 0.97 -5.15
N PHE A 165 -0.66 0.67 -4.79
CA PHE A 165 -1.56 1.66 -4.22
C PHE A 165 -2.55 1.07 -3.21
N TYR A 166 -3.02 1.95 -2.32
CA TYR A 166 -4.08 1.69 -1.36
C TYR A 166 -5.26 2.59 -1.68
N ALA A 167 -6.44 2.04 -1.93
CA ALA A 167 -7.67 2.80 -2.03
C ALA A 167 -8.50 2.60 -0.76
N PHE A 168 -8.87 3.71 -0.14
CA PHE A 168 -9.66 3.81 1.08
C PHE A 168 -11.06 4.24 0.71
N ASP A 169 -12.00 3.31 0.74
CA ASP A 169 -13.34 3.47 0.16
C ASP A 169 -13.26 3.95 -1.30
N ASP A 170 -14.12 4.90 -1.69
CA ASP A 170 -14.07 5.59 -2.98
C ASP A 170 -13.66 7.07 -2.80
N ILE A 171 -12.88 7.37 -1.74
CA ILE A 171 -12.62 8.72 -1.25
C ILE A 171 -11.15 9.11 -1.44
N GLN A 172 -10.22 8.19 -1.19
CA GLN A 172 -8.80 8.48 -1.21
C GLN A 172 -8.01 7.30 -1.79
N VAL A 173 -6.95 7.61 -2.53
CA VAL A 173 -5.91 6.66 -2.92
C VAL A 173 -4.57 7.16 -2.42
N SER A 174 -3.78 6.28 -1.78
CA SER A 174 -2.39 6.56 -1.43
C SER A 174 -1.45 5.72 -2.29
N VAL A 175 -0.42 6.38 -2.83
CA VAL A 175 0.66 5.80 -3.62
C VAL A 175 1.96 6.11 -2.92
N GLU A 176 2.76 5.08 -2.63
CA GLU A 176 4.09 5.24 -2.06
C GLU A 176 5.13 5.26 -3.19
N THR A 177 5.93 6.33 -3.24
CA THR A 177 7.10 6.45 -4.12
C THR A 177 8.38 6.37 -3.29
N LEU A 178 9.54 6.32 -3.94
CA LEU A 178 10.83 6.29 -3.25
C LEU A 178 11.03 7.50 -2.31
N THR A 179 10.51 8.66 -2.66
CA THR A 179 10.78 9.94 -1.97
C THR A 179 9.57 10.55 -1.29
N ALA A 180 8.36 10.01 -1.52
CA ALA A 180 7.13 10.61 -1.00
C ALA A 180 5.96 9.64 -0.96
N GLU A 181 4.97 9.96 -0.13
CA GLU A 181 3.61 9.46 -0.24
C GLU A 181 2.75 10.49 -0.99
N VAL A 182 1.97 10.01 -1.97
CA VAL A 182 1.03 10.83 -2.72
C VAL A 182 -0.39 10.43 -2.33
N ASN A 183 -1.14 11.38 -1.77
CA ASN A 183 -2.53 11.19 -1.35
C ASN A 183 -3.48 11.83 -2.37
N ILE A 184 -4.19 11.01 -3.11
CA ILE A 184 -5.08 11.39 -4.21
C ILE A 184 -6.52 11.38 -3.70
N THR A 185 -7.19 12.54 -3.74
CA THR A 185 -8.57 12.72 -3.30
C THR A 185 -9.49 13.28 -4.39
N ALA A 186 -8.93 13.66 -5.54
CA ALA A 186 -9.71 14.13 -6.68
C ALA A 186 -10.62 12.98 -7.20
N PRO A 187 -11.96 13.16 -7.23
CA PRO A 187 -12.87 12.05 -7.52
C PRO A 187 -12.66 11.39 -8.87
N GLY A 188 -12.20 12.14 -9.88
CA GLY A 188 -11.89 11.62 -11.22
C GLY A 188 -10.68 10.69 -11.21
N GLU A 189 -9.64 11.04 -10.45
CA GLU A 189 -8.42 10.25 -10.31
C GLU A 189 -8.67 9.02 -9.45
N VAL A 190 -9.39 9.16 -8.32
CA VAL A 190 -9.80 8.01 -7.48
C VAL A 190 -10.56 6.99 -8.32
N ARG A 191 -11.54 7.41 -9.13
CA ARG A 191 -12.27 6.50 -10.05
C ARG A 191 -11.34 5.81 -11.04
N THR A 192 -10.27 6.47 -11.49
CA THR A 192 -9.29 5.85 -12.40
C THR A 192 -8.54 4.69 -11.72
N TYR A 193 -8.11 4.86 -10.47
CA TYR A 193 -7.48 3.79 -9.68
C TYR A 193 -8.46 2.65 -9.38
N LEU A 194 -9.71 2.95 -9.04
CA LEU A 194 -10.72 1.93 -8.81
C LEU A 194 -11.02 1.11 -10.06
N ARG A 195 -11.05 1.75 -11.23
CA ARG A 195 -11.17 1.06 -12.53
C ARG A 195 -9.95 0.18 -12.80
N ALA A 196 -8.74 0.69 -12.56
CA ALA A 196 -7.51 -0.10 -12.69
C ALA A 196 -7.52 -1.32 -11.77
N PHE A 197 -7.93 -1.16 -10.51
CA PHE A 197 -8.09 -2.27 -9.57
C PHE A 197 -9.07 -3.34 -10.09
N ALA A 198 -10.19 -2.91 -10.67
CA ALA A 198 -11.17 -3.84 -11.25
C ALA A 198 -10.58 -4.64 -12.43
N GLU A 199 -9.79 -4.00 -13.31
CA GLU A 199 -9.11 -4.69 -14.41
C GLU A 199 -8.03 -5.66 -13.90
N LEU A 200 -7.24 -5.26 -12.90
CA LEU A 200 -6.25 -6.14 -12.24
C LEU A 200 -6.92 -7.35 -11.58
N SER A 201 -8.08 -7.14 -10.95
CA SER A 201 -8.84 -8.23 -10.31
C SER A 201 -9.32 -9.29 -11.32
N ARG A 202 -9.59 -8.91 -12.57
CA ARG A 202 -10.01 -9.86 -13.63
C ARG A 202 -8.91 -10.82 -14.07
N ILE A 203 -7.66 -10.44 -13.91
CA ILE A 203 -6.49 -11.27 -14.28
C ILE A 203 -5.87 -11.99 -13.09
N ALA A 204 -6.34 -11.69 -11.88
CA ALA A 204 -5.91 -12.37 -10.67
C ALA A 204 -6.58 -13.74 -10.51
N VAL A 205 -5.87 -14.67 -9.89
CA VAL A 205 -6.42 -15.94 -9.43
C VAL A 205 -6.74 -15.86 -7.94
N HIS A 206 -7.80 -16.52 -7.53
CA HIS A 206 -8.30 -16.54 -6.15
C HIS A 206 -8.44 -17.98 -5.64
N GLY A 207 -8.70 -18.17 -4.34
CA GLY A 207 -8.99 -19.47 -3.76
C GLY A 207 -7.84 -20.48 -3.93
N ALA A 208 -8.13 -21.69 -4.40
CA ALA A 208 -7.13 -22.76 -4.52
C ALA A 208 -5.94 -22.40 -5.42
N PRO A 209 -6.12 -21.85 -6.65
CA PRO A 209 -4.98 -21.45 -7.48
C PRO A 209 -4.06 -20.41 -6.83
N ALA A 210 -4.61 -19.45 -6.08
CA ALA A 210 -3.79 -18.47 -5.35
C ALA A 210 -3.02 -19.15 -4.19
N ARG A 211 -3.65 -20.07 -3.48
CA ARG A 211 -3.00 -20.87 -2.42
C ARG A 211 -1.82 -21.68 -2.96
N ASP A 212 -1.97 -22.27 -4.16
CA ASP A 212 -0.90 -23.05 -4.79
C ASP A 212 0.31 -22.16 -5.13
N LEU A 213 0.08 -20.91 -5.59
CA LEU A 213 1.14 -19.94 -5.85
C LEU A 213 1.89 -19.60 -4.55
N ILE A 214 1.17 -19.27 -3.50
CA ILE A 214 1.76 -18.95 -2.19
C ILE A 214 2.54 -20.16 -1.63
N ALA A 215 2.00 -21.37 -1.72
CA ALA A 215 2.65 -22.56 -1.26
C ALA A 215 3.95 -22.89 -2.03
N ARG A 216 3.98 -22.61 -3.35
CA ARG A 216 5.22 -22.75 -4.14
C ARG A 216 6.27 -21.73 -3.71
N ALA A 217 5.89 -20.46 -3.55
CA ALA A 217 6.79 -19.42 -3.09
C ALA A 217 7.36 -19.72 -1.69
N MET A 218 6.51 -20.24 -0.79
CA MET A 218 6.94 -20.63 0.56
C MET A 218 7.99 -21.77 0.54
N ARG A 219 7.82 -22.77 -0.33
CA ARG A 219 8.85 -23.82 -0.49
C ARG A 219 10.14 -23.26 -1.06
N SER A 220 10.06 -22.38 -2.05
CA SER A 220 11.22 -21.74 -2.64
C SER A 220 12.01 -20.92 -1.61
N ALA A 221 11.34 -20.19 -0.73
CA ALA A 221 11.98 -19.39 0.32
C ALA A 221 12.79 -20.24 1.33
N LEU A 222 12.41 -21.51 1.53
CA LEU A 222 13.11 -22.44 2.44
C LEU A 222 14.25 -23.21 1.76
N SER A 223 14.36 -23.15 0.44
CA SER A 223 15.34 -23.93 -0.35
C SER A 223 16.54 -23.10 -0.80
N GLY A 224 16.54 -21.80 -0.63
CA GLY A 224 17.60 -20.85 -0.94
C GLY A 224 18.27 -20.38 0.32
#